data_5f93e42a17b2965eaaea93cb8db79e39
#
_entry.id   5f93e42a17b2965eaaea93cb8db79e39
#
_cell.length_a   1.000
_cell.length_b   1.000
_cell.length_c   1.000
_cell.angle_alpha   90.00
_cell.angle_beta   90.00
_cell.angle_gamma   90.00
#
_symmetry.space_group_name_H-M   'P 1'
#
loop_
_entity.id
_entity.type
_entity.pdbx_description
1 polymer ?
#
loop_
_entity_poly.entity_id
_entity_poly.type
_entity_poly.pdbx_seq_one_letter_code
_entity_poly.pdbx_strand_id
1 'polypeptide(L)'
;MRRLLALCAALCFLLVGCGPANSRPLLWYQDTFTEITLRDGDTVWHLTPIPGGYTAEILSPASIAGITFTVTDTAAGVHLGEVHIPVTHAMTETCENLFALLSLKEEELTRVDAPGEDPEGITCARFRRGEAEITLGLTANGLPAYFDRTIDGITERIFVSEIVCSDD
;
A
#
# COMPACT_ATOMS: atom_id res chain seq x y z
N MET A 1 1.80 -1.05 57.49
CA MET A 1 0.66 -1.17 56.57
C MET A 1 0.50 0.02 55.63
N ARG A 2 0.48 1.29 56.08
CA ARG A 2 0.32 2.47 55.20
C ARG A 2 1.37 2.62 54.08
N ARG A 3 2.65 2.25 54.36
CA ARG A 3 3.73 2.34 53.36
C ARG A 3 3.63 1.27 52.25
N LEU A 4 3.10 0.09 52.59
CA LEU A 4 2.89 -0.99 51.63
C LEU A 4 1.74 -0.67 50.67
N LEU A 5 0.67 -0.05 51.17
CA LEU A 5 -0.48 0.41 50.38
C LEU A 5 -0.07 1.52 49.36
N ALA A 6 0.81 2.44 49.79
CA ALA A 6 1.33 3.47 48.90
C ALA A 6 2.23 2.91 47.76
N LEU A 7 3.02 1.86 48.08
CA LEU A 7 3.85 1.19 47.09
C LEU A 7 3.02 0.43 46.04
N CYS A 8 1.99 -0.29 46.52
CA CYS A 8 1.05 -0.99 45.60
C CYS A 8 0.26 -0.01 44.71
N ALA A 9 -0.17 1.12 45.26
CA ALA A 9 -0.85 2.15 44.46
C ALA A 9 0.08 2.76 43.39
N ALA A 10 1.33 3.05 43.71
CA ALA A 10 2.32 3.55 42.76
C ALA A 10 2.63 2.50 41.68
N LEU A 11 2.71 1.21 42.03
CA LEU A 11 2.92 0.13 41.06
C LEU A 11 1.72 -0.05 40.12
N CYS A 12 0.50 0.10 40.63
CA CYS A 12 -0.71 0.06 39.81
C CYS A 12 -0.76 1.24 38.78
N PHE A 13 -0.30 2.43 39.18
CA PHE A 13 -0.23 3.56 38.25
C PHE A 13 0.82 3.37 37.16
N LEU A 14 1.91 2.65 37.41
CA LEU A 14 2.90 2.32 36.37
C LEU A 14 2.42 1.25 35.39
N LEU A 15 1.46 0.41 35.77
CA LEU A 15 0.88 -0.63 34.91
C LEU A 15 -0.28 -0.11 34.05
N VAL A 16 -0.90 1.01 34.40
CA VAL A 16 -2.02 1.61 33.63
C VAL A 16 -1.52 2.49 32.46
N GLY A 17 -0.21 2.77 32.40
CA GLY A 17 0.40 3.61 31.36
C GLY A 17 0.64 2.95 30.00
N CYS A 18 0.44 1.65 29.86
CA CYS A 18 0.45 0.97 28.56
C CYS A 18 -1.00 0.63 28.17
N GLY A 19 -1.80 1.64 27.90
CA GLY A 19 -2.94 1.45 27.00
C GLY A 19 -2.40 0.94 25.68
N PRO A 20 -3.09 0.00 24.98
CA PRO A 20 -2.67 -0.35 23.64
C PRO A 20 -2.57 0.98 22.87
N ALA A 21 -1.38 1.33 22.39
CA ALA A 21 -1.27 2.33 21.35
C ALA A 21 -2.34 1.92 20.34
N ASN A 22 -3.23 2.84 19.97
CA ASN A 22 -4.21 2.61 18.90
C ASN A 22 -3.39 2.22 17.67
N SER A 23 -3.02 0.94 17.58
CA SER A 23 -2.33 0.40 16.45
C SER A 23 -3.38 0.34 15.35
N ARG A 24 -3.39 1.34 14.47
CA ARG A 24 -4.16 1.26 13.24
C ARG A 24 -3.80 -0.05 12.55
N PRO A 25 -4.75 -0.73 11.91
CA PRO A 25 -4.43 -1.89 11.08
C PRO A 25 -3.28 -1.56 10.13
N LEU A 26 -2.43 -2.53 9.82
CA LEU A 26 -1.24 -2.32 8.98
C LEU A 26 -1.60 -1.72 7.61
N LEU A 27 -2.75 -2.12 7.07
CA LEU A 27 -3.25 -1.69 5.76
C LEU A 27 -4.39 -0.66 5.86
N TRP A 28 -4.43 0.11 6.94
CA TRP A 28 -5.51 1.08 7.21
C TRP A 28 -5.74 2.10 6.10
N TYR A 29 -4.68 2.45 5.37
CA TYR A 29 -4.74 3.42 4.27
C TYR A 29 -5.59 2.92 3.10
N GLN A 30 -5.75 1.61 2.93
CA GLN A 30 -6.44 1.03 1.78
C GLN A 30 -7.93 1.38 1.71
N ASP A 31 -8.55 1.57 2.88
CA ASP A 31 -9.97 1.93 2.95
C ASP A 31 -10.19 3.46 2.83
N THR A 32 -9.12 4.24 2.94
CA THR A 32 -9.19 5.70 3.04
C THR A 32 -8.46 6.44 1.93
N PHE A 33 -7.58 5.78 1.15
CA PHE A 33 -6.88 6.49 0.11
C PHE A 33 -7.81 6.84 -1.07
N THR A 34 -7.67 8.07 -1.55
CA THR A 34 -8.42 8.58 -2.71
C THR A 34 -7.55 8.71 -3.93
N GLU A 35 -6.25 8.91 -3.75
CA GLU A 35 -5.27 9.05 -4.82
C GLU A 35 -3.92 8.54 -4.34
N ILE A 36 -3.14 7.96 -5.24
CA ILE A 36 -1.77 7.54 -4.97
C ILE A 36 -0.89 7.74 -6.20
N THR A 37 0.31 8.26 -5.97
CA THR A 37 1.33 8.40 -7.00
C THR A 37 2.45 7.40 -6.74
N LEU A 38 2.70 6.54 -7.72
CA LEU A 38 3.67 5.47 -7.69
C LEU A 38 4.79 5.72 -8.69
N ARG A 39 5.99 5.28 -8.37
CA ARG A 39 7.13 5.24 -9.28
C ARG A 39 7.60 3.80 -9.46
N ASP A 40 7.57 3.35 -10.70
CA ASP A 40 8.08 2.08 -11.16
C ASP A 40 9.15 2.35 -12.22
N GLY A 41 10.43 2.24 -11.85
CA GLY A 41 11.55 2.67 -12.66
C GLY A 41 11.46 4.15 -13.06
N ASP A 42 11.42 4.42 -14.37
CA ASP A 42 11.28 5.76 -14.95
C ASP A 42 9.82 6.19 -15.12
N THR A 43 8.86 5.29 -14.89
CA THR A 43 7.44 5.55 -15.07
C THR A 43 6.84 6.03 -13.76
N VAL A 44 6.09 7.12 -13.83
CA VAL A 44 5.30 7.66 -12.73
C VAL A 44 3.83 7.49 -13.08
N TRP A 45 3.12 6.84 -12.17
CA TRP A 45 1.71 6.52 -12.26
C TRP A 45 0.93 7.31 -11.22
N HIS A 46 -0.24 7.82 -11.61
CA HIS A 46 -1.23 8.36 -10.70
C HIS A 46 -2.47 7.48 -10.74
N LEU A 47 -2.82 6.89 -9.60
CA LEU A 47 -3.93 5.96 -9.49
C LEU A 47 -5.03 6.56 -8.62
N THR A 48 -6.27 6.40 -9.09
CA THR A 48 -7.48 6.84 -8.39
C THR A 48 -8.45 5.67 -8.32
N PRO A 49 -8.88 5.22 -7.13
CA PRO A 49 -9.92 4.22 -6.99
C PRO A 49 -11.24 4.73 -7.57
N ILE A 50 -11.97 3.82 -8.22
CA ILE A 50 -13.34 4.06 -8.70
C ILE A 50 -14.23 2.89 -8.28
N PRO A 51 -15.55 3.01 -8.29
CA PRO A 51 -16.43 1.88 -7.99
C PRO A 51 -16.15 0.67 -8.88
N GLY A 52 -15.77 -0.46 -8.26
CA GLY A 52 -15.44 -1.70 -8.96
C GLY A 52 -14.12 -1.72 -9.71
N GLY A 53 -13.19 -0.79 -9.39
CA GLY A 53 -11.90 -0.77 -10.06
C GLY A 53 -11.07 0.47 -9.76
N TYR A 54 -10.35 0.95 -10.77
CA TYR A 54 -9.46 2.10 -10.66
C TYR A 54 -9.18 2.74 -12.03
N THR A 55 -8.68 3.97 -11.99
CA THR A 55 -8.00 4.62 -13.11
C THR A 55 -6.52 4.75 -12.79
N ALA A 56 -5.68 4.63 -13.82
CA ALA A 56 -4.23 4.81 -13.72
C ALA A 56 -3.75 5.69 -14.87
N GLU A 57 -3.26 6.89 -14.53
CA GLU A 57 -2.70 7.84 -15.49
C GLU A 57 -1.18 7.78 -15.45
N ILE A 58 -0.54 7.78 -16.62
CA ILE A 58 0.91 7.94 -16.73
C ILE A 58 1.25 9.42 -16.69
N LEU A 59 2.02 9.83 -15.68
CA LEU A 59 2.53 11.20 -15.54
C LEU A 59 3.91 11.37 -16.17
N SER A 60 4.71 10.32 -16.24
CA SER A 60 6.08 10.32 -16.78
C SER A 60 6.40 8.94 -17.37
N PRO A 61 7.26 8.84 -18.40
CA PRO A 61 7.94 9.91 -19.13
C PRO A 61 7.01 10.70 -20.08
N ALA A 62 7.42 11.90 -20.45
CA ALA A 62 6.62 12.82 -21.27
C ALA A 62 6.16 12.23 -22.61
N SER A 63 6.87 11.23 -23.15
CA SER A 63 6.53 10.56 -24.40
C SER A 63 5.22 9.76 -24.37
N ILE A 64 4.77 9.36 -23.18
CA ILE A 64 3.56 8.58 -22.93
C ILE A 64 2.67 9.18 -21.84
N ALA A 65 3.02 10.37 -21.33
CA ALA A 65 2.22 11.06 -20.32
C ALA A 65 0.82 11.39 -20.84
N GLY A 66 -0.18 11.32 -19.95
CA GLY A 66 -1.58 11.53 -20.26
C GLY A 66 -2.31 10.30 -20.81
N ILE A 67 -1.63 9.17 -21.01
CA ILE A 67 -2.31 7.89 -21.24
C ILE A 67 -2.97 7.47 -19.92
N THR A 68 -4.28 7.23 -19.97
CA THR A 68 -5.05 6.77 -18.80
C THR A 68 -5.61 5.38 -19.06
N PHE A 69 -5.41 4.48 -18.12
CA PHE A 69 -6.02 3.16 -18.09
C PHE A 69 -7.23 3.20 -17.15
N THR A 70 -8.31 2.59 -17.56
CA THR A 70 -9.46 2.34 -16.70
C THR A 70 -9.66 0.83 -16.62
N VAL A 71 -9.63 0.28 -15.42
CA VAL A 71 -9.82 -1.15 -15.18
C VAL A 71 -10.92 -1.33 -14.14
N THR A 72 -11.90 -2.12 -14.51
CA THR A 72 -13.00 -2.53 -13.65
C THR A 72 -13.16 -4.05 -13.68
N ASP A 73 -13.96 -4.61 -12.80
CA ASP A 73 -14.26 -6.05 -12.77
C ASP A 73 -14.79 -6.60 -14.11
N THR A 74 -15.35 -5.74 -14.95
CA THR A 74 -16.06 -6.14 -16.18
C THR A 74 -15.45 -5.62 -17.47
N ALA A 75 -14.58 -4.62 -17.40
CA ALA A 75 -14.03 -3.96 -18.58
C ALA A 75 -12.67 -3.34 -18.32
N ALA A 76 -11.86 -3.28 -19.37
CA ALA A 76 -10.62 -2.53 -19.38
C ALA A 76 -10.57 -1.63 -20.63
N GLY A 77 -10.00 -0.45 -20.48
CA GLY A 77 -9.87 0.53 -21.56
C GLY A 77 -8.64 1.41 -21.40
N VAL A 78 -8.13 1.89 -22.54
CA VAL A 78 -7.06 2.88 -22.59
C VAL A 78 -7.62 4.16 -23.21
N HIS A 79 -7.33 5.28 -22.59
CA HIS A 79 -7.75 6.60 -23.03
C HIS A 79 -6.51 7.44 -23.38
N LEU A 80 -6.59 8.13 -24.51
CA LEU A 80 -5.64 9.16 -24.88
C LEU A 80 -6.44 10.38 -25.35
N GLY A 81 -6.60 11.36 -24.47
CA GLY A 81 -7.54 12.45 -24.68
C GLY A 81 -8.97 11.93 -24.85
N GLU A 82 -9.62 12.26 -25.94
CA GLU A 82 -11.00 11.81 -26.25
C GLU A 82 -11.06 10.41 -26.90
N VAL A 83 -9.91 9.83 -27.24
CA VAL A 83 -9.85 8.50 -27.88
C VAL A 83 -9.93 7.43 -26.81
N HIS A 84 -10.93 6.53 -26.92
CA HIS A 84 -11.09 5.36 -26.08
C HIS A 84 -10.84 4.09 -26.88
N ILE A 85 -9.95 3.24 -26.39
CA ILE A 85 -9.61 1.96 -27.00
C ILE A 85 -9.95 0.86 -25.99
N PRO A 86 -10.95 0.02 -26.26
CA PRO A 86 -11.18 -1.16 -25.42
C PRO A 86 -10.00 -2.11 -25.56
N VAL A 87 -9.52 -2.60 -24.42
CA VAL A 87 -8.35 -3.51 -24.35
C VAL A 87 -8.71 -4.76 -23.58
N THR A 88 -7.89 -5.78 -23.71
CA THR A 88 -8.00 -6.99 -22.89
C THR A 88 -7.26 -6.77 -21.56
N HIS A 89 -7.64 -7.50 -20.51
CA HIS A 89 -6.92 -7.48 -19.22
C HIS A 89 -5.43 -7.78 -19.37
N ALA A 90 -5.04 -8.66 -20.30
CA ALA A 90 -3.61 -8.91 -20.56
C ALA A 90 -2.81 -7.66 -20.96
N MET A 91 -3.46 -6.64 -21.54
CA MET A 91 -2.81 -5.38 -21.91
C MET A 91 -2.74 -4.38 -20.74
N THR A 92 -3.47 -4.64 -19.67
CA THR A 92 -3.50 -3.82 -18.45
C THR A 92 -2.77 -4.48 -17.28
N GLU A 93 -2.05 -5.57 -17.53
CA GLU A 93 -1.41 -6.38 -16.49
C GLU A 93 -0.51 -5.56 -15.54
N THR A 94 0.26 -4.62 -16.08
CA THR A 94 1.09 -3.73 -15.23
C THR A 94 0.23 -2.90 -14.29
N CYS A 95 -0.84 -2.28 -14.79
CA CYS A 95 -1.76 -1.49 -13.98
C CYS A 95 -2.49 -2.35 -12.95
N GLU A 96 -2.90 -3.55 -13.33
CA GLU A 96 -3.55 -4.51 -12.44
C GLU A 96 -2.59 -4.96 -11.32
N ASN A 97 -1.32 -5.20 -11.64
CA ASN A 97 -0.31 -5.53 -10.66
C ASN A 97 -0.06 -4.38 -9.67
N LEU A 98 0.02 -3.13 -10.16
CA LEU A 98 0.15 -1.95 -9.31
C LEU A 98 -1.06 -1.81 -8.38
N PHE A 99 -2.27 -1.93 -8.92
CA PHE A 99 -3.49 -1.84 -8.12
C PHE A 99 -3.65 -3.01 -7.13
N ALA A 100 -3.23 -4.22 -7.52
CA ALA A 100 -3.25 -5.38 -6.64
C ALA A 100 -2.38 -5.20 -5.39
N LEU A 101 -1.28 -4.44 -5.48
CA LEU A 101 -0.46 -4.08 -4.32
C LEU A 101 -1.17 -3.09 -3.39
N LEU A 102 -2.03 -2.22 -3.94
CA LEU A 102 -2.80 -1.25 -3.17
C LEU A 102 -4.07 -1.85 -2.55
N SER A 103 -4.59 -2.92 -3.13
CA SER A 103 -5.79 -3.63 -2.67
C SER A 103 -5.49 -4.90 -1.87
N LEU A 104 -4.34 -4.94 -1.17
CA LEU A 104 -3.98 -6.06 -0.31
C LEU A 104 -4.96 -6.15 0.86
N LYS A 105 -5.56 -7.31 1.08
CA LYS A 105 -6.39 -7.56 2.27
C LYS A 105 -5.62 -8.43 3.25
N GLU A 106 -5.58 -8.03 4.52
CA GLU A 106 -4.84 -8.77 5.55
C GLU A 106 -5.28 -10.24 5.63
N GLU A 107 -6.57 -10.50 5.43
CA GLU A 107 -7.15 -11.84 5.44
C GLU A 107 -6.72 -12.74 4.26
N GLU A 108 -6.32 -12.13 3.14
CA GLU A 108 -5.85 -12.83 1.93
C GLU A 108 -4.34 -13.10 1.98
N LEU A 109 -3.64 -12.51 2.95
CA LEU A 109 -2.19 -12.55 3.05
C LEU A 109 -1.73 -13.50 4.15
N THR A 110 -0.88 -14.44 3.79
CA THR A 110 -0.13 -15.20 4.79
C THR A 110 1.05 -14.37 5.23
N ARG A 111 1.03 -13.88 6.48
CA ARG A 111 2.14 -13.14 7.04
C ARG A 111 3.36 -14.05 7.17
N VAL A 112 4.47 -13.65 6.60
CA VAL A 112 5.71 -14.43 6.60
C VAL A 112 6.51 -14.13 7.86
N ASP A 113 6.65 -12.84 8.22
CA ASP A 113 7.44 -12.37 9.34
C ASP A 113 6.74 -11.29 10.16
N ALA A 114 7.16 -11.12 11.41
CA ALA A 114 6.81 -9.94 12.19
C ALA A 114 7.39 -8.68 11.51
N PRO A 115 6.75 -7.50 11.70
CA PRO A 115 7.33 -6.25 11.23
C PRO A 115 8.77 -6.10 11.73
N GLY A 116 9.65 -5.72 10.83
CA GLY A 116 11.07 -5.48 11.08
C GLY A 116 11.49 -4.14 10.49
N GLU A 117 12.78 -3.89 10.45
CA GLU A 117 13.35 -2.73 9.78
C GLU A 117 14.19 -3.21 8.60
N ASP A 118 14.15 -2.45 7.50
CA ASP A 118 15.05 -2.65 6.38
C ASP A 118 16.43 -2.02 6.68
N PRO A 119 17.45 -2.17 5.80
CA PRO A 119 18.76 -1.57 6.00
C PRO A 119 18.76 -0.04 6.11
N GLU A 120 17.71 0.62 5.66
CA GLU A 120 17.52 2.08 5.72
C GLU A 120 16.75 2.51 6.98
N GLY A 121 16.34 1.55 7.83
CA GLY A 121 15.58 1.80 9.05
C GLY A 121 14.09 2.03 8.82
N ILE A 122 13.59 1.66 7.64
CA ILE A 122 12.16 1.72 7.31
C ILE A 122 11.48 0.49 7.89
N THR A 123 10.41 0.68 8.66
CA THR A 123 9.61 -0.44 9.15
C THR A 123 9.01 -1.19 7.97
N CYS A 124 9.19 -2.50 7.93
CA CYS A 124 8.64 -3.31 6.86
C CYS A 124 7.88 -4.53 7.38
N ALA A 125 6.90 -4.97 6.62
CA ALA A 125 6.16 -6.19 6.86
C ALA A 125 6.18 -7.06 5.59
N ARG A 126 6.35 -8.38 5.77
CA ARG A 126 6.40 -9.33 4.66
C ARG A 126 5.17 -10.19 4.64
N PHE A 127 4.65 -10.37 3.44
CA PHE A 127 3.45 -11.14 3.15
C PHE A 127 3.72 -12.11 2.03
N ARG A 128 2.90 -13.15 1.93
CA ARG A 128 2.89 -14.06 0.79
C ARG A 128 1.49 -14.10 0.20
N ARG A 129 1.39 -13.88 -1.11
CA ARG A 129 0.16 -14.00 -1.89
C ARG A 129 0.42 -14.92 -3.08
N GLY A 130 -0.04 -16.16 -3.00
CA GLY A 130 0.30 -17.19 -3.98
C GLY A 130 1.81 -17.45 -3.99
N GLU A 131 2.44 -17.31 -5.17
CA GLU A 131 3.88 -17.48 -5.36
C GLU A 131 4.68 -16.21 -5.12
N ALA A 132 4.00 -15.06 -5.00
CA ALA A 132 4.66 -13.78 -4.77
C ALA A 132 4.93 -13.54 -3.28
N GLU A 133 6.14 -13.10 -2.96
CA GLU A 133 6.48 -12.48 -1.68
C GLU A 133 6.39 -10.96 -1.85
N ILE A 134 5.64 -10.32 -0.94
CA ILE A 134 5.42 -8.88 -0.94
C ILE A 134 6.03 -8.31 0.33
N THR A 135 6.93 -7.34 0.18
CA THR A 135 7.43 -6.54 1.29
C THR A 135 6.84 -5.14 1.21
N LEU A 136 6.16 -4.73 2.26
CA LEU A 136 5.59 -3.40 2.42
C LEU A 136 6.49 -2.58 3.34
N GLY A 137 7.15 -1.55 2.81
CA GLY A 137 7.88 -0.55 3.59
C GLY A 137 6.92 0.56 4.02
N LEU A 138 7.00 0.95 5.31
CA LEU A 138 6.09 1.91 5.93
C LEU A 138 6.85 3.13 6.44
N THR A 139 6.31 4.29 6.17
CA THR A 139 6.74 5.54 6.81
C THR A 139 6.46 5.52 8.32
N ALA A 140 7.03 6.46 9.06
CA ALA A 140 6.77 6.63 10.49
C ALA A 140 5.27 6.85 10.81
N ASN A 141 4.48 7.33 9.85
CA ASN A 141 3.04 7.53 9.99
C ASN A 141 2.21 6.29 9.60
N GLY A 142 2.88 5.18 9.24
CA GLY A 142 2.22 3.95 8.82
C GLY A 142 1.65 3.99 7.40
N LEU A 143 2.03 4.98 6.58
CA LEU A 143 1.70 5.01 5.16
C LEU A 143 2.74 4.23 4.35
N PRO A 144 2.37 3.63 3.22
CA PRO A 144 3.32 2.94 2.37
C PRO A 144 4.39 3.90 1.84
N ALA A 145 5.65 3.48 1.89
CA ALA A 145 6.79 4.15 1.29
C ALA A 145 7.21 3.45 0.00
N TYR A 146 7.14 2.12 0.01
CA TYR A 146 7.42 1.28 -1.15
C TYR A 146 6.75 -0.09 -1.02
N PHE A 147 6.64 -0.77 -2.15
CA PHE A 147 6.28 -2.18 -2.25
C PHE A 147 7.38 -2.92 -2.99
N ASP A 148 7.90 -3.99 -2.42
CA ASP A 148 8.71 -4.98 -3.13
C ASP A 148 7.83 -6.17 -3.46
N ARG A 149 7.88 -6.60 -4.71
CA ARG A 149 7.26 -7.84 -5.18
C ARG A 149 8.35 -8.77 -5.67
N THR A 150 8.47 -9.93 -5.05
CA THR A 150 9.45 -10.95 -5.43
C THR A 150 8.74 -12.18 -5.97
N ILE A 151 9.07 -12.55 -7.21
CA ILE A 151 8.61 -13.79 -7.86
C ILE A 151 9.85 -14.44 -8.49
N ASP A 152 10.03 -15.73 -8.26
CA ASP A 152 11.17 -16.52 -8.78
C ASP A 152 12.56 -15.90 -8.48
N GLY A 153 12.67 -15.21 -7.33
CA GLY A 153 13.90 -14.54 -6.92
C GLY A 153 14.18 -13.19 -7.61
N ILE A 154 13.29 -12.74 -8.47
CA ILE A 154 13.35 -11.41 -9.09
C ILE A 154 12.51 -10.46 -8.25
N THR A 155 13.11 -9.37 -7.76
CA THR A 155 12.44 -8.35 -6.97
C THR A 155 12.27 -7.09 -7.79
N GLU A 156 11.03 -6.62 -7.86
CA GLU A 156 10.64 -5.32 -8.40
C GLU A 156 10.27 -4.42 -7.23
N ARG A 157 10.82 -3.20 -7.19
CA ARG A 157 10.50 -2.19 -6.19
C ARG A 157 9.71 -1.06 -6.80
N ILE A 158 8.56 -0.78 -6.22
CA ILE A 158 7.65 0.31 -6.59
C ILE A 158 7.62 1.29 -5.43
N PHE A 159 8.04 2.52 -5.67
CA PHE A 159 8.03 3.57 -4.67
C PHE A 159 6.70 4.29 -4.63
N VAL A 160 6.23 4.62 -3.43
CA VAL A 160 5.10 5.51 -3.21
C VAL A 160 5.65 6.93 -3.07
N SER A 161 5.34 7.80 -4.04
CA SER A 161 5.78 9.19 -4.04
C SER A 161 4.81 10.07 -3.25
N GLU A 162 3.51 9.76 -3.33
CA GLU A 162 2.46 10.50 -2.65
C GLU A 162 1.25 9.60 -2.42
N ILE A 163 0.56 9.80 -1.32
CA ILE A 163 -0.73 9.16 -1.04
C ILE A 163 -1.65 10.18 -0.37
N VAL A 164 -2.84 10.31 -0.89
CA VAL A 164 -3.91 11.16 -0.34
C VAL A 164 -4.96 10.24 0.28
N CYS A 165 -5.24 10.45 1.55
CA CYS A 165 -6.30 9.74 2.26
C CYS A 165 -7.43 10.71 2.58
N SER A 166 -8.68 10.22 2.55
CA SER A 166 -9.81 11.00 3.04
C SER A 166 -9.70 11.18 4.56
N ASP A 167 -9.91 12.39 5.02
CA ASP A 167 -10.14 12.66 6.46
C ASP A 167 -11.53 12.10 6.82
N ASP A 168 -11.60 11.11 7.71
CA ASP A 168 -12.85 10.64 8.32
C ASP A 168 -13.39 11.65 9.35
#